data_d9d1c15797f159dd6530edc50c9cd4a5
#
_entry.id   d9d1c15797f159dd6530edc50c9cd4a5
#
_cell.length_a   1.000
_cell.length_b   1.000
_cell.length_c   1.000
_cell.angle_alpha   90.00
_cell.angle_beta   90.00
_cell.angle_gamma   90.00
#
_symmetry.space_group_name_H-M   'P 1'
#
loop_
_entity.id
_entity.type
_entity.pdbx_description
1 polymer ?
#
loop_
_entity_poly.entity_id
_entity_poly.type
_entity_poly.pdbx_seq_one_letter_code
_entity_poly.pdbx_strand_id
1 'polypeptide(L)'
;VITGADCQSYIRQKNGETLMVKNNQKFELSQGDEICLGIPKHQLHSYIAIEGGFSTKTYLNSASQTVNEYALELGEAELKVGKQLHYPAHTSNNSLSNEVLAKKNLCNNFHQSEQLCLRFLPNPVWLQLTSNSQQFFLNQLYQITSQSNRMGYRLLGDPLRIKSASQALSKPINYGTIQLPDDGQPIVLMNDRQTIGGYPKIGTISSIDTAKLGQLKQGDKVRFEAISMEYAHNYF
;
A
#
# COMPACT_ATOMS: atom_id res chain seq x y z
N VAL A 1 -9.61 15.24 -8.13
CA VAL A 1 -8.86 14.18 -8.83
C VAL A 1 -9.02 12.86 -8.12
N ILE A 2 -9.20 11.78 -8.86
CA ILE A 2 -9.13 10.39 -8.35
C ILE A 2 -7.91 9.74 -8.97
N THR A 3 -7.13 9.01 -8.17
CA THR A 3 -5.94 8.27 -8.63
C THR A 3 -5.85 6.88 -7.97
N GLY A 4 -4.94 6.02 -8.43
CA GLY A 4 -4.81 4.64 -7.95
C GLY A 4 -5.69 3.67 -8.72
N ALA A 5 -6.32 2.73 -8.03
CA ALA A 5 -7.19 1.72 -8.64
C ALA A 5 -8.34 2.36 -9.42
N ASP A 6 -8.63 1.83 -10.62
CA ASP A 6 -9.77 2.29 -11.43
C ASP A 6 -11.08 1.70 -10.90
N CYS A 7 -11.83 2.51 -10.18
CA CYS A 7 -13.14 2.17 -9.63
C CYS A 7 -14.29 2.42 -10.61
N GLN A 8 -14.03 2.74 -11.88
CA GLN A 8 -15.07 3.16 -12.81
C GLN A 8 -15.94 4.29 -12.22
N SER A 9 -15.26 5.30 -11.66
CA SER A 9 -15.89 6.35 -10.90
C SER A 9 -16.75 7.25 -11.78
N TYR A 10 -17.84 7.77 -11.23
CA TYR A 10 -18.69 8.72 -11.92
C TYR A 10 -19.23 9.78 -10.96
N ILE A 11 -19.61 10.92 -11.51
CA ILE A 11 -20.32 11.98 -10.81
C ILE A 11 -21.81 11.81 -11.12
N ARG A 12 -22.63 11.76 -10.09
CA ARG A 12 -24.07 11.93 -10.20
C ARG A 12 -24.38 13.40 -9.90
N GLN A 13 -24.82 14.12 -10.90
CA GLN A 13 -25.17 15.52 -10.77
C GLN A 13 -26.52 15.70 -10.08
N LYS A 14 -26.75 16.87 -9.49
CA LYS A 14 -28.02 17.21 -8.83
C LYS A 14 -29.24 17.10 -9.76
N ASN A 15 -29.06 17.28 -11.05
CA ASN A 15 -30.11 17.14 -12.08
C ASN A 15 -30.39 15.65 -12.43
N GLY A 16 -29.67 14.70 -11.86
CA GLY A 16 -29.78 13.25 -12.13
C GLY A 16 -28.90 12.75 -13.26
N GLU A 17 -28.19 13.61 -13.98
CA GLU A 17 -27.24 13.19 -15.02
C GLU A 17 -26.03 12.51 -14.42
N THR A 18 -25.40 11.62 -15.20
CA THR A 18 -24.20 10.89 -14.79
C THR A 18 -23.04 11.19 -15.73
N LEU A 19 -21.92 11.60 -15.16
CA LEU A 19 -20.69 11.91 -15.89
C LEU A 19 -19.58 10.96 -15.45
N MET A 20 -19.01 10.20 -16.39
CA MET A 20 -17.87 9.33 -16.11
C MET A 20 -16.61 10.13 -15.81
N VAL A 21 -15.90 9.75 -14.75
CA VAL A 21 -14.65 10.37 -14.31
C VAL A 21 -13.48 9.49 -14.70
N LYS A 22 -12.48 10.08 -15.34
CA LYS A 22 -11.23 9.39 -15.66
C LYS A 22 -10.21 9.60 -14.53
N ASN A 23 -9.51 8.53 -14.15
CA ASN A 23 -8.41 8.62 -13.19
C ASN A 23 -7.32 9.60 -13.67
N ASN A 24 -6.67 10.24 -12.71
CA ASN A 24 -5.58 11.20 -12.92
C ASN A 24 -5.97 12.46 -13.73
N GLN A 25 -7.26 12.75 -13.84
CA GLN A 25 -7.75 13.97 -14.46
C GLN A 25 -8.48 14.84 -13.42
N LYS A 26 -8.37 16.15 -13.58
CA LYS A 26 -9.15 17.10 -12.79
C LYS A 26 -10.60 17.09 -13.28
N PHE A 27 -11.52 17.22 -12.35
CA PHE A 27 -12.93 17.44 -12.61
C PHE A 27 -13.50 18.40 -11.55
N GLU A 28 -14.55 19.07 -11.89
CA GLU A 28 -15.24 20.01 -11.01
C GLU A 28 -16.51 19.38 -10.48
N LEU A 29 -16.88 19.79 -9.28
CA LEU A 29 -18.11 19.39 -8.60
C LEU A 29 -18.89 20.63 -8.23
N SER A 30 -20.18 20.61 -8.50
CA SER A 30 -21.12 21.61 -8.05
C SER A 30 -21.77 21.21 -6.72
N GLN A 31 -22.35 22.17 -6.02
CA GLN A 31 -23.08 21.88 -4.80
C GLN A 31 -24.25 20.93 -5.05
N GLY A 32 -24.23 19.80 -4.36
CA GLY A 32 -25.24 18.74 -4.49
C GLY A 32 -24.88 17.61 -5.44
N ASP A 33 -23.69 17.68 -6.07
CA ASP A 33 -23.16 16.55 -6.84
C ASP A 33 -22.59 15.46 -5.91
N GLU A 34 -22.64 14.22 -6.36
CA GLU A 34 -22.12 13.06 -5.64
C GLU A 34 -21.02 12.37 -6.45
N ILE A 35 -19.88 12.06 -5.81
CA ILE A 35 -18.88 11.16 -6.39
C ILE A 35 -19.23 9.74 -6.02
N CYS A 36 -19.44 8.90 -7.02
CA CYS A 36 -19.70 7.49 -6.85
C CYS A 36 -18.44 6.67 -7.23
N LEU A 37 -17.94 5.88 -6.30
CA LEU A 37 -16.82 4.97 -6.51
C LEU A 37 -17.37 3.54 -6.62
N GLY A 38 -17.07 2.87 -7.72
CA GLY A 38 -17.36 1.44 -7.87
C GLY A 38 -16.28 0.55 -7.26
N ILE A 39 -16.42 -0.75 -7.45
CA ILE A 39 -15.42 -1.74 -7.01
C ILE A 39 -14.34 -1.84 -8.08
N PRO A 40 -13.05 -1.65 -7.73
CA PRO A 40 -11.98 -1.74 -8.70
C PRO A 40 -11.81 -3.18 -9.20
N LYS A 41 -11.73 -3.36 -10.51
CA LYS A 41 -11.42 -4.65 -11.13
C LYS A 41 -9.98 -5.07 -10.85
N HIS A 42 -9.08 -4.11 -10.92
CA HIS A 42 -7.65 -4.26 -10.75
C HIS A 42 -7.15 -3.31 -9.67
N GLN A 43 -6.05 -3.66 -9.01
CA GLN A 43 -5.50 -2.92 -7.88
C GLN A 43 -6.47 -2.87 -6.68
N LEU A 44 -6.08 -2.23 -5.59
CA LEU A 44 -6.84 -2.24 -4.34
C LEU A 44 -7.26 -0.84 -3.90
N HIS A 45 -6.32 0.10 -3.86
CA HIS A 45 -6.52 1.41 -3.25
C HIS A 45 -6.70 2.51 -4.29
N SER A 46 -7.75 3.32 -4.12
CA SER A 46 -7.97 4.57 -4.82
C SER A 46 -7.85 5.74 -3.85
N TYR A 47 -7.43 6.86 -4.36
CA TYR A 47 -7.21 8.07 -3.58
C TYR A 47 -7.98 9.22 -4.20
N ILE A 48 -8.66 10.01 -3.36
CA ILE A 48 -9.35 11.24 -3.76
C ILE A 48 -8.54 12.41 -3.23
N ALA A 49 -8.16 13.33 -4.12
CA ALA A 49 -7.54 14.59 -3.76
C ALA A 49 -8.43 15.75 -4.19
N ILE A 50 -8.56 16.75 -3.32
CA ILE A 50 -9.24 18.01 -3.59
C ILE A 50 -8.24 19.16 -3.57
N GLU A 51 -8.54 20.22 -4.27
CA GLU A 51 -7.74 21.44 -4.26
C GLU A 51 -7.75 22.05 -2.85
N GLY A 52 -6.57 22.44 -2.34
CA GLY A 52 -6.40 22.91 -0.97
C GLY A 52 -6.36 21.83 0.10
N GLY A 53 -6.65 20.56 -0.24
CA GLY A 53 -6.65 19.42 0.70
C GLY A 53 -7.88 19.39 1.61
N PHE A 54 -8.03 18.31 2.37
CA PHE A 54 -9.05 18.21 3.41
C PHE A 54 -8.56 18.87 4.71
N SER A 55 -9.46 19.58 5.39
CA SER A 55 -9.19 20.17 6.71
C SER A 55 -9.27 19.06 7.76
N THR A 56 -8.12 18.55 8.16
CA THR A 56 -8.00 17.46 9.14
C THR A 56 -7.22 17.94 10.36
N LYS A 57 -7.49 17.34 11.53
CA LYS A 57 -6.60 17.52 12.68
C LYS A 57 -5.26 16.87 12.39
N THR A 58 -4.18 17.60 12.67
CA THR A 58 -2.84 17.05 12.64
C THR A 58 -2.43 16.60 14.02
N TYR A 59 -1.73 15.47 14.09
CA TYR A 59 -1.10 14.95 15.29
C TYR A 59 0.38 14.67 15.00
N LEU A 60 1.27 15.20 15.83
CA LEU A 60 2.71 15.16 15.59
C LEU A 60 3.11 15.59 14.16
N ASN A 61 2.46 16.63 13.64
CA ASN A 61 2.60 17.14 12.27
C ASN A 61 2.15 16.17 11.16
N SER A 62 1.39 15.13 11.47
CA SER A 62 0.80 14.21 10.51
C SER A 62 -0.72 14.37 10.47
N ALA A 63 -1.28 14.43 9.27
CA ALA A 63 -2.74 14.36 9.03
C ALA A 63 -3.21 12.92 8.75
N SER A 64 -2.29 11.96 8.69
CA SER A 64 -2.60 10.55 8.47
C SER A 64 -2.98 9.89 9.78
N GLN A 65 -4.03 9.06 9.76
CA GLN A 65 -4.46 8.26 10.90
C GLN A 65 -4.33 6.78 10.60
N THR A 66 -3.96 5.99 11.61
CA THR A 66 -3.93 4.54 11.53
C THR A 66 -5.06 3.95 12.36
N VAL A 67 -5.55 2.76 11.98
CA VAL A 67 -6.64 2.08 12.68
C VAL A 67 -6.26 1.71 14.13
N ASN A 68 -4.98 1.52 14.39
CA ASN A 68 -4.48 1.11 15.70
C ASN A 68 -4.31 2.26 16.71
N GLU A 69 -4.43 3.51 16.28
CA GLU A 69 -4.30 4.69 17.14
C GLU A 69 -5.60 5.03 17.92
N TYR A 70 -6.58 4.16 17.85
CA TYR A 70 -7.81 4.26 18.66
C TYR A 70 -7.55 4.47 20.16
N ALA A 71 -6.48 3.84 20.67
CA ALA A 71 -6.08 3.96 22.07
C ALA A 71 -5.63 5.37 22.48
N LEU A 72 -5.37 6.25 21.52
CA LEU A 72 -4.89 7.62 21.74
C LEU A 72 -5.98 8.67 21.56
N GLU A 73 -7.25 8.26 21.39
CA GLU A 73 -8.40 9.16 21.15
C GLU A 73 -8.20 10.14 19.98
N LEU A 74 -7.38 9.77 18.99
CA LEU A 74 -7.01 10.62 17.86
C LEU A 74 -8.13 10.78 16.82
N GLY A 75 -9.27 10.18 17.08
CA GLY A 75 -10.44 10.23 16.19
C GLY A 75 -10.64 8.95 15.38
N GLU A 76 -11.66 8.96 14.55
CA GLU A 76 -12.02 7.79 13.72
C GLU A 76 -11.12 7.74 12.48
N ALA A 77 -10.33 6.67 12.36
CA ALA A 77 -9.47 6.43 11.19
C ALA A 77 -10.27 6.00 9.95
N GLU A 78 -11.50 5.53 10.13
CA GLU A 78 -12.37 5.09 9.05
C GLU A 78 -13.44 6.13 8.73
N LEU A 79 -13.75 6.27 7.46
CA LEU A 79 -14.89 7.07 6.99
C LEU A 79 -16.16 6.23 7.14
N LYS A 80 -17.07 6.69 8.00
CA LYS A 80 -18.40 6.07 8.20
C LYS A 80 -19.47 6.87 7.46
N VAL A 81 -20.59 6.23 7.21
CA VAL A 81 -21.77 6.90 6.64
C VAL A 81 -22.13 8.13 7.46
N GLY A 82 -22.35 9.27 6.79
CA GLY A 82 -22.64 10.56 7.43
C GLY A 82 -21.42 11.34 7.92
N LYS A 83 -20.19 10.81 7.78
CA LYS A 83 -18.98 11.56 8.10
C LYS A 83 -18.82 12.77 7.18
N GLN A 84 -18.66 13.95 7.77
CA GLN A 84 -18.39 15.17 7.04
C GLN A 84 -16.88 15.42 6.95
N LEU A 85 -16.41 15.72 5.74
CA LEU A 85 -15.04 16.13 5.48
C LEU A 85 -15.07 17.60 5.04
N HIS A 86 -14.35 18.45 5.77
CA HIS A 86 -14.25 19.87 5.47
C HIS A 86 -13.04 20.14 4.58
N TYR A 87 -13.14 21.16 3.74
CA TYR A 87 -12.04 21.65 2.92
C TYR A 87 -12.16 23.18 2.77
N PRO A 88 -11.05 23.91 2.55
CA PRO A 88 -11.11 25.35 2.35
C PRO A 88 -11.85 25.66 1.06
N ALA A 89 -12.74 26.66 1.10
CA ALA A 89 -13.38 27.15 -0.10
C ALA A 89 -12.31 27.76 -1.02
N HIS A 90 -12.20 27.24 -2.23
CA HIS A 90 -11.30 27.76 -3.24
C HIS A 90 -12.11 28.61 -4.23
N THR A 91 -11.81 29.88 -4.31
CA THR A 91 -12.26 30.73 -5.41
C THR A 91 -11.20 30.66 -6.50
N SER A 92 -11.31 29.69 -7.42
CA SER A 92 -10.38 29.61 -8.54
C SER A 92 -10.75 30.68 -9.56
N ASN A 93 -10.00 31.78 -9.59
CA ASN A 93 -10.01 32.71 -10.71
C ASN A 93 -9.10 32.27 -11.88
N ASN A 94 -8.49 31.11 -11.79
CA ASN A 94 -7.61 30.55 -12.84
C ASN A 94 -8.31 29.36 -13.50
N SER A 95 -8.62 29.49 -14.79
CA SER A 95 -8.89 28.37 -15.68
C SER A 95 -7.70 27.41 -15.62
N LEU A 96 -7.81 26.39 -14.76
CA LEU A 96 -6.76 25.38 -14.62
C LEU A 96 -6.65 24.65 -15.95
N SER A 97 -5.52 24.81 -16.62
CA SER A 97 -5.16 24.00 -17.78
C SER A 97 -5.39 22.53 -17.45
N ASN A 98 -5.98 21.76 -18.38
CA ASN A 98 -6.15 20.32 -18.30
C ASN A 98 -4.77 19.60 -18.37
N GLU A 99 -3.80 20.08 -17.62
CA GLU A 99 -2.53 19.39 -17.49
C GLU A 99 -2.77 18.06 -16.82
N VAL A 100 -2.59 17.01 -17.59
CA VAL A 100 -2.54 15.65 -17.12
C VAL A 100 -1.49 15.56 -16.02
N LEU A 101 -1.91 15.41 -14.76
CA LEU A 101 -1.05 15.28 -13.59
C LEU A 101 -0.16 14.03 -13.60
N ALA A 102 -0.12 13.30 -14.69
CA ALA A 102 0.53 12.01 -14.79
C ALA A 102 1.74 12.03 -15.72
N LYS A 103 2.81 12.68 -15.31
CA LYS A 103 4.14 12.33 -15.85
C LYS A 103 4.88 11.37 -14.92
N LYS A 104 4.37 10.26 -14.60
CA LYS A 104 4.97 8.99 -14.18
C LYS A 104 3.94 8.15 -13.45
N ASN A 105 3.11 7.48 -14.20
CA ASN A 105 2.34 6.36 -13.68
C ASN A 105 3.30 5.20 -13.37
N LEU A 106 3.95 5.23 -12.22
CA LEU A 106 4.73 4.10 -11.71
C LEU A 106 3.86 2.84 -11.54
N CYS A 107 2.54 3.02 -11.52
CA CYS A 107 1.58 1.93 -11.33
C CYS A 107 0.82 1.51 -12.60
N ASN A 108 0.89 2.26 -13.71
CA ASN A 108 0.08 1.95 -14.90
C ASN A 108 0.56 0.75 -15.72
N ASN A 109 1.74 0.21 -15.44
CA ASN A 109 2.27 -0.97 -16.14
C ASN A 109 2.02 -2.28 -15.40
N PHE A 110 1.10 -2.29 -14.42
CA PHE A 110 0.66 -3.52 -13.79
C PHE A 110 -0.29 -4.25 -14.75
N HIS A 111 0.27 -4.94 -15.74
CA HIS A 111 -0.50 -5.94 -16.46
C HIS A 111 -0.77 -7.10 -15.53
N GLN A 112 -2.04 -7.38 -15.29
CA GLN A 112 -2.57 -8.37 -14.36
C GLN A 112 -2.18 -9.81 -14.67
N SER A 113 -1.48 -10.05 -15.77
CA SER A 113 -1.01 -11.38 -16.17
C SER A 113 0.36 -11.75 -15.64
N GLU A 114 1.13 -10.79 -15.13
CA GLU A 114 2.47 -11.04 -14.61
C GLU A 114 2.45 -11.11 -13.09
N GLN A 115 2.91 -12.24 -12.55
CA GLN A 115 3.13 -12.43 -11.13
C GLN A 115 4.13 -11.38 -10.64
N LEU A 116 3.72 -10.58 -9.63
CA LEU A 116 4.59 -9.54 -9.09
C LEU A 116 5.84 -10.15 -8.48
N CYS A 117 7.00 -9.74 -8.98
CA CYS A 117 8.29 -10.04 -8.41
C CYS A 117 8.70 -8.94 -7.42
N LEU A 118 8.88 -9.31 -6.16
CA LEU A 118 9.30 -8.42 -5.07
C LEU A 118 10.81 -8.55 -4.87
N ARG A 119 11.56 -7.54 -5.30
CA ARG A 119 13.01 -7.49 -5.12
C ARG A 119 13.33 -7.08 -3.70
N PHE A 120 14.15 -7.86 -3.02
CA PHE A 120 14.50 -7.62 -1.63
C PHE A 120 16.02 -7.68 -1.42
N LEU A 121 16.47 -6.90 -0.45
CA LEU A 121 17.83 -6.93 0.08
C LEU A 121 17.87 -7.92 1.24
N PRO A 122 18.58 -9.07 1.11
CA PRO A 122 18.78 -9.97 2.21
C PRO A 122 19.54 -9.31 3.36
N ASN A 123 19.22 -9.69 4.60
CA ASN A 123 19.99 -9.28 5.77
C ASN A 123 20.73 -10.49 6.40
N PRO A 124 21.54 -10.31 7.45
CA PRO A 124 22.28 -11.43 8.06
C PRO A 124 21.41 -12.60 8.53
N VAL A 125 20.13 -12.38 8.89
CA VAL A 125 19.22 -13.47 9.30
C VAL A 125 18.85 -14.37 8.12
N TRP A 126 18.91 -13.88 6.89
CA TRP A 126 18.75 -14.67 5.68
C TRP A 126 19.69 -15.88 5.65
N LEU A 127 20.95 -15.70 6.07
CA LEU A 127 21.95 -16.79 6.12
C LEU A 127 21.65 -17.83 7.21
N GLN A 128 20.78 -17.50 8.16
CA GLN A 128 20.33 -18.42 9.21
C GLN A 128 19.17 -19.32 8.76
N LEU A 129 18.54 -19.03 7.62
CA LEU A 129 17.57 -19.94 7.02
C LEU A 129 18.27 -21.24 6.60
N THR A 130 17.53 -22.36 6.64
CA THR A 130 18.01 -23.62 6.02
C THR A 130 18.16 -23.41 4.51
N SER A 131 19.04 -24.18 3.88
CA SER A 131 19.25 -24.08 2.42
C SER A 131 17.95 -24.35 1.64
N ASN A 132 17.15 -25.30 2.11
CA ASN A 132 15.83 -25.58 1.52
C ASN A 132 14.89 -24.37 1.66
N SER A 133 14.86 -23.72 2.84
CA SER A 133 14.03 -22.54 3.05
C SER A 133 14.44 -21.37 2.16
N GLN A 134 15.73 -21.14 1.95
CA GLN A 134 16.21 -20.14 1.02
C GLN A 134 15.76 -20.43 -0.42
N GLN A 135 15.87 -21.68 -0.86
CA GLN A 135 15.41 -22.10 -2.18
C GLN A 135 13.90 -21.98 -2.32
N PHE A 136 13.12 -22.41 -1.34
CA PHE A 136 11.66 -22.26 -1.35
C PHE A 136 11.26 -20.79 -1.42
N PHE A 137 11.89 -19.93 -0.62
CA PHE A 137 11.57 -18.51 -0.61
C PHE A 137 11.74 -17.84 -1.98
N LEU A 138 12.76 -18.24 -2.73
CA LEU A 138 13.07 -17.66 -4.05
C LEU A 138 12.26 -18.28 -5.20
N ASN A 139 11.84 -19.55 -5.07
CA ASN A 139 11.25 -20.30 -6.19
C ASN A 139 9.74 -20.52 -6.10
N GLN A 140 9.14 -20.35 -4.91
CA GLN A 140 7.69 -20.53 -4.77
C GLN A 140 6.90 -19.25 -4.98
N LEU A 141 5.61 -19.42 -5.20
CA LEU A 141 4.63 -18.35 -5.20
C LEU A 141 3.98 -18.25 -3.82
N TYR A 142 3.97 -17.04 -3.28
CA TYR A 142 3.24 -16.72 -2.06
C TYR A 142 1.91 -16.08 -2.38
N GLN A 143 0.86 -16.53 -1.71
CA GLN A 143 -0.48 -15.97 -1.83
C GLN A 143 -0.76 -14.95 -0.72
N ILE A 144 -1.33 -13.81 -1.07
CA ILE A 144 -1.78 -12.80 -0.11
C ILE A 144 -3.02 -13.30 0.61
N THR A 145 -2.99 -13.33 1.94
CA THR A 145 -4.08 -13.84 2.79
C THR A 145 -5.11 -12.76 3.11
N SER A 146 -6.29 -13.17 3.58
CA SER A 146 -7.34 -12.27 4.09
C SER A 146 -6.95 -11.50 5.36
N GLN A 147 -5.89 -11.93 6.05
CA GLN A 147 -5.37 -11.26 7.24
C GLN A 147 -4.42 -10.10 6.92
N SER A 148 -4.20 -9.83 5.63
CA SER A 148 -3.38 -8.71 5.17
C SER A 148 -4.10 -7.38 5.39
N ASN A 149 -3.36 -6.38 5.86
CA ASN A 149 -3.88 -5.04 6.11
C ASN A 149 -2.76 -3.98 5.97
N ARG A 150 -3.05 -2.74 6.35
CA ARG A 150 -2.09 -1.62 6.27
C ARG A 150 -0.87 -1.75 7.19
N MET A 151 -0.89 -2.63 8.20
CA MET A 151 0.28 -2.92 9.05
C MET A 151 1.24 -3.90 8.37
N GLY A 152 0.69 -4.93 7.67
CA GLY A 152 1.50 -5.95 7.03
C GLY A 152 0.70 -6.90 6.16
N TYR A 153 1.32 -7.32 5.08
CA TYR A 153 0.80 -8.33 4.16
C TYR A 153 1.27 -9.70 4.61
N ARG A 154 0.33 -10.54 5.03
CA ARG A 154 0.58 -11.92 5.44
C ARG A 154 0.53 -12.80 4.22
N LEU A 155 1.60 -13.56 4.02
CA LEU A 155 1.80 -14.39 2.84
C LEU A 155 1.67 -15.86 3.21
N LEU A 156 1.06 -16.65 2.36
CA LEU A 156 0.88 -18.10 2.51
C LEU A 156 1.70 -18.83 1.44
N GLY A 157 2.57 -19.72 1.88
CA GLY A 157 3.41 -20.60 1.06
C GLY A 157 3.93 -21.76 1.87
N ASP A 158 4.93 -22.49 1.35
CA ASP A 158 5.63 -23.50 2.15
C ASP A 158 6.37 -22.82 3.30
N PRO A 159 6.26 -23.34 4.52
CA PRO A 159 6.82 -22.70 5.71
C PRO A 159 8.35 -22.69 5.68
N LEU A 160 8.92 -21.57 6.03
CA LEU A 160 10.36 -21.37 6.12
C LEU A 160 10.86 -21.74 7.52
N ARG A 161 12.09 -22.25 7.60
CA ARG A 161 12.73 -22.65 8.87
C ARG A 161 14.07 -21.96 9.07
N ILE A 162 14.30 -21.47 10.27
CA ILE A 162 15.59 -20.94 10.73
C ILE A 162 16.37 -22.08 11.42
N LYS A 163 17.68 -22.17 11.18
CA LYS A 163 18.56 -23.22 11.71
C LYS A 163 18.68 -23.20 13.23
N SER A 164 18.60 -22.02 13.84
CA SER A 164 18.67 -21.86 15.29
C SER A 164 17.62 -20.86 15.74
N ALA A 165 16.89 -21.20 16.82
CA ALA A 165 16.01 -20.24 17.48
C ALA A 165 16.90 -19.10 18.03
N SER A 166 16.97 -17.98 17.33
CA SER A 166 17.55 -16.78 17.89
C SER A 166 16.56 -16.18 18.87
N GLN A 167 16.97 -15.91 20.10
CA GLN A 167 16.21 -15.02 20.97
C GLN A 167 16.09 -13.67 20.24
N ALA A 168 14.93 -13.44 19.68
CA ALA A 168 14.71 -12.26 18.84
C ALA A 168 14.56 -11.03 19.74
N LEU A 169 15.66 -10.33 19.98
CA LEU A 169 15.62 -9.00 20.57
C LEU A 169 14.78 -8.10 19.65
N SER A 170 13.91 -7.31 20.27
CA SER A 170 13.17 -6.28 19.53
C SER A 170 14.12 -5.28 18.89
N LYS A 171 14.00 -5.12 17.58
CA LYS A 171 14.85 -4.24 16.77
C LYS A 171 13.98 -3.27 15.96
N PRO A 172 14.50 -2.12 15.54
CA PRO A 172 13.80 -1.22 14.63
C PRO A 172 13.34 -1.94 13.36
N ILE A 173 12.20 -1.48 12.82
CA ILE A 173 11.54 -2.07 11.65
C ILE A 173 11.34 -0.99 10.60
N ASN A 174 11.78 -1.26 9.38
CA ASN A 174 11.58 -0.40 8.23
C ASN A 174 10.36 -0.82 7.40
N TYR A 175 9.84 0.09 6.60
CA TYR A 175 8.85 -0.20 5.56
C TYR A 175 9.41 -1.22 4.57
N GLY A 176 8.60 -2.22 4.21
CA GLY A 176 9.04 -3.32 3.33
C GLY A 176 9.85 -4.42 4.03
N THR A 177 10.06 -4.36 5.35
CA THR A 177 10.74 -5.43 6.09
C THR A 177 9.96 -6.72 5.99
N ILE A 178 10.65 -7.83 5.70
CA ILE A 178 10.09 -9.19 5.67
C ILE A 178 10.37 -9.84 7.02
N GLN A 179 9.34 -10.01 7.82
CA GLN A 179 9.41 -10.75 9.08
C GLN A 179 9.04 -12.22 8.88
N LEU A 180 9.64 -13.07 9.68
CA LEU A 180 9.37 -14.50 9.70
C LEU A 180 8.96 -14.94 11.11
N PRO A 181 7.65 -15.00 11.41
CA PRO A 181 7.12 -15.58 12.64
C PRO A 181 7.41 -17.09 12.75
N ASP A 182 7.08 -17.67 13.92
CA ASP A 182 7.37 -19.08 14.23
C ASP A 182 6.62 -20.10 13.36
N ASP A 183 5.51 -19.69 12.75
CA ASP A 183 4.75 -20.49 11.78
C ASP A 183 5.46 -20.63 10.43
N GLY A 184 6.54 -19.88 10.21
CA GLY A 184 7.32 -19.89 8.99
C GLY A 184 6.66 -19.15 7.81
N GLN A 185 5.57 -18.42 8.04
CA GLN A 185 4.88 -17.66 7.01
C GLN A 185 5.38 -16.20 6.96
N PRO A 186 5.91 -15.73 5.81
CA PRO A 186 6.44 -14.37 5.73
C PRO A 186 5.37 -13.30 5.91
N ILE A 187 5.74 -12.21 6.60
CA ILE A 187 4.92 -10.99 6.70
C ILE A 187 5.74 -9.83 6.16
N VAL A 188 5.23 -9.14 5.14
CA VAL A 188 5.82 -7.90 4.62
C VAL A 188 5.19 -6.72 5.34
N LEU A 189 6.01 -5.94 6.04
CA LEU A 189 5.54 -4.82 6.85
C LEU A 189 5.29 -3.57 6.02
N MET A 190 4.10 -2.99 6.19
CA MET A 190 3.57 -1.90 5.40
C MET A 190 3.62 -0.56 6.16
N ASN A 191 2.88 0.45 5.70
CA ASN A 191 2.97 1.82 6.23
C ASN A 191 2.57 1.94 7.71
N ASP A 192 1.53 1.24 8.15
CA ASP A 192 1.01 1.37 9.53
C ASP A 192 1.66 0.35 10.48
N ARG A 193 2.83 -0.21 10.09
CA ARG A 193 3.58 -1.17 10.89
C ARG A 193 4.02 -0.59 12.22
N GLN A 194 4.26 -1.46 13.19
CA GLN A 194 4.99 -1.12 14.40
C GLN A 194 6.43 -0.67 14.06
N THR A 195 6.99 0.22 14.88
CA THR A 195 8.35 0.75 14.69
C THR A 195 9.45 -0.18 15.22
N ILE A 196 9.09 -1.10 16.13
CA ILE A 196 9.98 -2.12 16.71
C ILE A 196 9.26 -3.47 16.72
N GLY A 197 10.02 -4.57 16.64
CA GLY A 197 9.47 -5.93 16.70
C GLY A 197 10.53 -6.99 16.87
N GLY A 198 10.11 -8.13 17.44
CA GLY A 198 10.99 -9.23 17.84
C GLY A 198 11.09 -10.36 16.83
N TYR A 199 10.22 -10.46 15.82
CA TYR A 199 10.35 -11.52 14.84
C TYR A 199 11.62 -11.39 14.00
N PRO A 200 12.25 -12.52 13.64
CA PRO A 200 13.38 -12.54 12.71
C PRO A 200 13.06 -11.79 11.42
N LYS A 201 14.01 -10.99 10.93
CA LYS A 201 13.88 -10.21 9.70
C LYS A 201 14.82 -10.79 8.66
N ILE A 202 14.28 -11.33 7.58
CA ILE A 202 15.07 -12.02 6.55
C ILE A 202 15.56 -11.08 5.45
N GLY A 203 14.93 -9.90 5.32
CA GLY A 203 15.33 -8.90 4.33
C GLY A 203 14.38 -7.70 4.32
N THR A 204 14.59 -6.82 3.35
CA THR A 204 13.74 -5.65 3.13
C THR A 204 13.48 -5.48 1.63
N ILE A 205 12.22 -5.39 1.24
CA ILE A 205 11.79 -5.17 -0.14
C ILE A 205 12.08 -3.72 -0.53
N SER A 206 12.38 -3.48 -1.82
CA SER A 206 12.51 -2.13 -2.35
C SER A 206 11.22 -1.33 -2.15
N SER A 207 11.33 -0.02 -1.94
CA SER A 207 10.17 0.85 -1.72
C SER A 207 9.20 0.84 -2.90
N ILE A 208 9.71 0.74 -4.11
CA ILE A 208 8.89 0.68 -5.34
C ILE A 208 8.08 -0.61 -5.39
N ASP A 209 8.69 -1.75 -5.08
CA ASP A 209 7.97 -3.03 -5.11
C ASP A 209 7.03 -3.17 -3.91
N THR A 210 7.37 -2.58 -2.76
CA THR A 210 6.47 -2.50 -1.61
C THR A 210 5.22 -1.65 -1.93
N ALA A 211 5.38 -0.55 -2.67
CA ALA A 211 4.24 0.25 -3.13
C ALA A 211 3.34 -0.54 -4.10
N LYS A 212 3.93 -1.36 -4.97
CA LYS A 212 3.17 -2.26 -5.85
C LYS A 212 2.43 -3.34 -5.06
N LEU A 213 3.10 -3.96 -4.06
CA LEU A 213 2.48 -4.93 -3.17
C LEU A 213 1.24 -4.34 -2.49
N GLY A 214 1.29 -3.05 -2.07
CA GLY A 214 0.16 -2.36 -1.47
C GLY A 214 -1.08 -2.23 -2.36
N GLN A 215 -0.97 -2.52 -3.64
CA GLN A 215 -2.09 -2.51 -4.60
C GLN A 215 -2.63 -3.91 -4.92
N LEU A 216 -2.09 -4.95 -4.31
CA LEU A 216 -2.55 -6.33 -4.51
C LEU A 216 -3.68 -6.68 -3.54
N LYS A 217 -4.52 -7.63 -3.96
CA LYS A 217 -5.69 -8.10 -3.22
C LYS A 217 -5.42 -9.46 -2.57
N GLN A 218 -6.28 -9.83 -1.65
CA GLN A 218 -6.37 -11.22 -1.19
C GLN A 218 -6.48 -12.18 -2.38
N GLY A 219 -5.68 -13.23 -2.34
CA GLY A 219 -5.62 -14.25 -3.39
C GLY A 219 -4.60 -13.99 -4.48
N ASP A 220 -4.13 -12.74 -4.65
CA ASP A 220 -3.04 -12.44 -5.57
C ASP A 220 -1.75 -13.13 -5.13
N LYS A 221 -0.88 -13.40 -6.09
CA LYS A 221 0.37 -14.13 -5.87
C LYS A 221 1.58 -13.28 -6.16
N VAL A 222 2.61 -13.45 -5.34
CA VAL A 222 3.90 -12.78 -5.46
C VAL A 222 5.04 -13.78 -5.40
N ARG A 223 6.18 -13.44 -5.96
CA ARG A 223 7.46 -14.14 -5.78
C ARG A 223 8.54 -13.18 -5.32
N PHE A 224 9.64 -13.71 -4.84
CA PHE A 224 10.75 -12.91 -4.34
C PHE A 224 12.01 -13.10 -5.18
N GLU A 225 12.77 -12.02 -5.30
CA GLU A 225 14.09 -12.00 -5.94
C GLU A 225 15.09 -11.28 -5.04
N ALA A 226 16.18 -11.95 -4.72
CA ALA A 226 17.25 -11.33 -3.95
C ALA A 226 18.09 -10.43 -4.84
N ILE A 227 18.31 -9.20 -4.40
CA ILE A 227 19.17 -8.23 -5.11
C ILE A 227 20.34 -7.79 -4.23
N SER A 228 21.41 -7.32 -4.86
CA SER A 228 22.52 -6.69 -4.16
C SER A 228 22.24 -5.23 -3.82
N MET A 229 23.00 -4.66 -2.88
CA MET A 229 22.94 -3.24 -2.56
C MET A 229 23.34 -2.39 -3.78
N GLU A 230 24.32 -2.82 -4.54
CA GLU A 230 24.75 -2.15 -5.77
C GLU A 230 23.63 -2.11 -6.82
N TYR A 231 22.95 -3.24 -7.03
CA TYR A 231 21.79 -3.29 -7.91
C TYR A 231 20.71 -2.31 -7.45
N ALA A 232 20.37 -2.32 -6.15
CA ALA A 232 19.37 -1.42 -5.59
C ALA A 232 19.75 0.06 -5.82
N HIS A 233 21.02 0.43 -5.63
CA HIS A 233 21.50 1.81 -5.82
C HIS A 233 21.44 2.29 -7.27
N ASN A 234 21.66 1.39 -8.22
CA ASN A 234 21.65 1.72 -9.66
C ASN A 234 20.24 1.73 -10.26
N TYR A 235 19.27 1.06 -9.63
CA TYR A 235 17.91 0.89 -10.16
C TYR A 235 16.86 1.77 -9.50
N PHE A 236 17.14 2.30 -8.32
CA PHE A 236 16.21 3.08 -7.50
C PHE A 236 16.77 4.44 -7.08
#